data_4e12c59506c54eb918f72663f797880b
#
_entry.id   4e12c59506c54eb918f72663f797880b
#
_cell.length_a   1.000
_cell.length_b   1.000
_cell.length_c   1.000
_cell.angle_alpha   90.00
_cell.angle_beta   90.00
_cell.angle_gamma   90.00
#
_symmetry.space_group_name_H-M   'P 1'
#
loop_
_entity.id
_entity.type
_entity.pdbx_description
1 polymer ?
#
loop_
_entity_poly.entity_id
_entity_poly.type
_entity_poly.pdbx_seq_one_letter_code
_entity_poly.pdbx_strand_id
1 'polypeptide(L)'
;MRVALVSACVDPLFRGQDEAMTTVPNGNAHLAVLIDADNADASIIEPLLAEISKFGVASVKRIYGDWTTPQLGSWKNVLLTHSIQPIQQFAYTARKNSTDSAMIIDAMDLLHTGTFDGFCIVSSDSDFTRLASRLRESGKRVVGFGEQKTPDPFVQACDQFVYTEIFRASPDCTNELGATGFDRSQK
;
A
#
# COMPACT_ATOMS: atom_id res chain seq x y z
N MET A 1 -65.34 7.62 -37.18
CA MET A 1 -64.16 8.00 -36.42
C MET A 1 -63.51 6.69 -35.94
N ARG A 2 -62.39 6.31 -36.57
CA ARG A 2 -61.64 5.10 -36.20
C ARG A 2 -60.49 5.52 -35.25
N VAL A 3 -60.48 4.99 -34.04
CA VAL A 3 -59.36 5.14 -33.11
C VAL A 3 -58.43 3.98 -33.33
N ALA A 4 -57.19 4.27 -33.74
CA ALA A 4 -56.15 3.29 -33.92
C ALA A 4 -55.49 2.97 -32.56
N LEU A 5 -55.51 1.67 -32.17
CA LEU A 5 -54.69 1.17 -31.07
C LEU A 5 -53.24 1.05 -31.57
N VAL A 6 -52.37 1.78 -30.88
CA VAL A 6 -50.93 1.60 -31.01
C VAL A 6 -50.50 0.51 -30.01
N SER A 7 -50.15 -0.64 -30.51
CA SER A 7 -49.56 -1.74 -29.78
C SER A 7 -48.08 -1.40 -29.45
N ALA A 8 -47.79 -1.20 -28.17
CA ALA A 8 -46.40 -1.06 -27.70
C ALA A 8 -45.73 -2.44 -27.67
N CYS A 9 -44.82 -2.68 -28.59
CA CYS A 9 -43.87 -3.77 -28.49
C CYS A 9 -42.90 -3.46 -27.33
N VAL A 10 -42.96 -4.28 -26.29
CA VAL A 10 -41.97 -4.32 -25.21
C VAL A 10 -40.86 -5.27 -25.67
N ASP A 11 -39.67 -4.74 -25.94
CA ASP A 11 -38.48 -5.52 -26.24
C ASP A 11 -38.00 -6.28 -24.97
N PRO A 12 -37.87 -7.62 -25.03
CA PRO A 12 -37.34 -8.40 -23.91
C PRO A 12 -35.82 -8.58 -24.04
N LEU A 13 -35.04 -7.49 -23.98
CA LEU A 13 -33.57 -7.54 -24.08
C LEU A 13 -32.90 -6.65 -23.04
N PHE A 14 -33.30 -6.80 -21.78
CA PHE A 14 -32.47 -6.35 -20.66
C PHE A 14 -32.27 -7.54 -19.69
N ARG A 15 -31.52 -8.53 -20.16
CA ARG A 15 -30.91 -9.50 -19.27
C ARG A 15 -29.72 -8.80 -18.61
N GLY A 16 -29.93 -8.28 -17.41
CA GLY A 16 -28.87 -7.83 -16.55
C GLY A 16 -27.87 -8.97 -16.33
N GLN A 17 -26.70 -8.85 -16.88
CA GLN A 17 -25.54 -9.60 -16.46
C GLN A 17 -25.01 -8.85 -15.23
N ASP A 18 -25.37 -9.31 -14.04
CA ASP A 18 -24.61 -9.09 -12.82
C ASP A 18 -23.27 -9.83 -13.00
N GLU A 19 -22.40 -9.27 -13.82
CA GLU A 19 -20.98 -9.59 -13.75
C GLU A 19 -20.48 -8.99 -12.44
N ALA A 20 -20.41 -9.85 -11.44
CA ALA A 20 -19.55 -9.63 -10.30
C ALA A 20 -18.16 -9.33 -10.86
N MET A 21 -17.80 -8.06 -10.87
CA MET A 21 -16.51 -7.54 -11.31
C MET A 21 -15.48 -8.01 -10.27
N THR A 22 -15.06 -9.27 -10.41
CA THR A 22 -13.80 -9.74 -9.85
C THR A 22 -12.73 -8.95 -10.58
N THR A 23 -12.34 -7.82 -9.99
CA THR A 23 -11.21 -7.03 -10.46
C THR A 23 -9.96 -7.90 -10.34
N VAL A 24 -9.62 -8.58 -11.43
CA VAL A 24 -8.28 -9.14 -11.62
C VAL A 24 -7.30 -7.99 -11.37
N PRO A 25 -6.27 -8.17 -10.53
CA PRO A 25 -5.29 -7.11 -10.31
C PRO A 25 -4.73 -6.70 -11.67
N ASN A 26 -4.97 -5.46 -12.07
CA ASN A 26 -4.47 -4.95 -13.34
C ASN A 26 -2.96 -4.77 -13.16
N GLY A 27 -2.15 -5.74 -13.58
CA GLY A 27 -0.70 -5.74 -13.41
C GLY A 27 0.01 -4.50 -13.99
N ASN A 28 -0.74 -3.63 -14.68
CA ASN A 28 -0.27 -2.37 -15.24
C ASN A 28 -0.75 -1.12 -14.47
N ALA A 29 -1.47 -1.26 -13.36
CA ALA A 29 -1.92 -0.11 -12.57
C ALA A 29 -0.72 0.67 -12.03
N HIS A 30 -0.68 1.98 -12.25
CA HIS A 30 0.37 2.86 -11.75
C HIS A 30 0.09 3.25 -10.30
N LEU A 31 1.01 2.92 -9.41
CA LEU A 31 0.88 3.16 -7.97
C LEU A 31 1.85 4.22 -7.49
N ALA A 32 1.37 5.11 -6.61
CA ALA A 32 2.19 5.98 -5.80
C ALA A 32 2.38 5.35 -4.41
N VAL A 33 3.62 5.04 -4.03
CA VAL A 33 3.98 4.43 -2.75
C VAL A 33 4.54 5.52 -1.84
N LEU A 34 3.87 5.79 -0.74
CA LEU A 34 4.19 6.83 0.23
C LEU A 34 4.48 6.16 1.58
N ILE A 35 5.69 6.34 2.09
CA ILE A 35 6.20 5.64 3.26
C ILE A 35 6.48 6.67 4.36
N ASP A 36 5.92 6.45 5.52
CA ASP A 36 6.23 7.19 6.74
C ASP A 36 7.42 6.53 7.44
N ALA A 37 8.56 7.20 7.47
CA ALA A 37 9.80 6.67 8.02
C ALA A 37 9.75 6.47 9.54
N ASP A 38 8.90 7.21 10.23
CA ASP A 38 8.75 7.12 11.69
C ASP A 38 7.96 5.86 12.10
N ASN A 39 7.15 5.33 11.19
CA ASN A 39 6.28 4.16 11.41
C ASN A 39 6.68 2.92 10.59
N ALA A 40 7.69 3.01 9.73
CA ALA A 40 8.14 1.90 8.90
C ALA A 40 9.53 1.40 9.29
N ASP A 41 9.78 0.10 9.11
CA ASP A 41 11.07 -0.53 9.36
C ASP A 41 11.79 -0.82 8.03
N ALA A 42 13.04 -0.37 7.92
CA ALA A 42 13.88 -0.60 6.73
C ALA A 42 14.08 -2.09 6.41
N SER A 43 14.04 -2.97 7.41
CA SER A 43 14.27 -4.41 7.25
C SER A 43 13.17 -5.12 6.46
N ILE A 44 11.95 -4.57 6.43
CA ILE A 44 10.80 -5.19 5.75
C ILE A 44 10.56 -4.63 4.36
N ILE A 45 11.37 -3.67 3.89
CA ILE A 45 11.04 -2.92 2.66
C ILE A 45 11.06 -3.80 1.42
N GLU A 46 11.98 -4.77 1.34
CA GLU A 46 12.08 -5.67 0.20
C GLU A 46 10.82 -6.55 0.06
N PRO A 47 10.39 -7.31 1.08
CA PRO A 47 9.15 -8.09 1.00
C PRO A 47 7.90 -7.19 0.88
N LEU A 48 7.90 -6.00 1.46
CA LEU A 48 6.81 -5.04 1.32
C LEU A 48 6.66 -4.57 -0.14
N LEU A 49 7.75 -4.21 -0.82
CA LEU A 49 7.70 -3.84 -2.24
C LEU A 49 7.31 -5.02 -3.14
N ALA A 50 7.72 -6.24 -2.78
CA ALA A 50 7.27 -7.45 -3.46
C ALA A 50 5.75 -7.65 -3.31
N GLU A 51 5.18 -7.37 -2.12
CA GLU A 51 3.73 -7.41 -1.92
C GLU A 51 3.01 -6.32 -2.72
N ILE A 52 3.53 -5.08 -2.70
CA ILE A 52 2.99 -3.97 -3.48
C ILE A 52 2.92 -4.30 -4.98
N SER A 53 3.91 -5.03 -5.50
CA SER A 53 3.95 -5.43 -6.92
C SER A 53 2.76 -6.28 -7.37
N LYS A 54 2.06 -6.94 -6.45
CA LYS A 54 0.83 -7.69 -6.73
C LYS A 54 -0.36 -6.76 -7.04
N PHE A 55 -0.30 -5.51 -6.60
CA PHE A 55 -1.36 -4.52 -6.83
C PHE A 55 -1.11 -3.67 -8.06
N GLY A 56 0.13 -3.57 -8.54
CA GLY A 56 0.50 -2.78 -9.70
C GLY A 56 1.98 -2.40 -9.72
N VAL A 57 2.32 -1.44 -10.58
CA VAL A 57 3.67 -0.93 -10.76
C VAL A 57 3.90 0.28 -9.84
N ALA A 58 4.83 0.20 -8.90
CA ALA A 58 5.23 1.30 -8.04
C ALA A 58 6.01 2.37 -8.84
N SER A 59 5.29 3.25 -9.55
CA SER A 59 5.86 4.28 -10.42
C SER A 59 6.51 5.41 -9.63
N VAL A 60 6.01 5.72 -8.45
CA VAL A 60 6.58 6.66 -7.50
C VAL A 60 6.76 5.94 -6.16
N LYS A 61 7.94 6.08 -5.58
CA LYS A 61 8.27 5.59 -4.24
C LYS A 61 8.92 6.73 -3.46
N ARG A 62 8.24 7.25 -2.45
CA ARG A 62 8.72 8.34 -1.58
C ARG A 62 8.64 7.93 -0.12
N ILE A 63 9.62 8.38 0.65
CA ILE A 63 9.66 8.17 2.10
C ILE A 63 9.90 9.51 2.80
N TYR A 64 9.12 9.76 3.82
CA TYR A 64 9.07 11.04 4.53
C TYR A 64 9.64 10.87 5.94
N GLY A 65 10.52 11.77 6.35
CA GLY A 65 11.13 11.73 7.67
C GLY A 65 12.18 12.81 7.88
N ASP A 66 12.66 12.92 9.11
CA ASP A 66 13.79 13.81 9.44
C ASP A 66 15.13 13.08 9.28
N TRP A 67 15.71 13.18 8.09
CA TRP A 67 16.96 12.51 7.72
C TRP A 67 18.20 13.05 8.43
N THR A 68 18.06 14.09 9.25
CA THR A 68 19.13 14.60 10.11
C THR A 68 19.29 13.77 11.39
N THR A 69 18.32 12.90 11.67
CA THR A 69 18.31 12.06 12.87
C THR A 69 19.06 10.73 12.62
N PRO A 70 19.80 10.21 13.64
CA PRO A 70 20.51 8.94 13.52
C PRO A 70 19.59 7.73 13.32
N GLN A 71 18.34 7.83 13.76
CA GLN A 71 17.35 6.74 13.73
C GLN A 71 17.06 6.26 12.32
N LEU A 72 17.11 7.15 11.32
CA LEU A 72 16.87 6.81 9.92
C LEU A 72 18.14 6.33 9.19
N GLY A 73 19.25 6.15 9.89
CA GLY A 73 20.52 5.71 9.29
C GLY A 73 20.44 4.34 8.61
N SER A 74 19.61 3.43 9.09
CA SER A 74 19.36 2.10 8.50
C SER A 74 18.76 2.18 7.08
N TRP A 75 18.04 3.23 6.76
CA TRP A 75 17.40 3.42 5.46
C TRP A 75 18.39 3.75 4.33
N LYS A 76 19.57 4.29 4.64
CA LYS A 76 20.48 4.85 3.65
C LYS A 76 20.81 3.91 2.48
N ASN A 77 21.12 2.65 2.79
CA ASN A 77 21.43 1.65 1.75
C ASN A 77 20.16 1.18 1.03
N VAL A 78 19.07 1.02 1.77
CA VAL A 78 17.76 0.56 1.28
C VAL A 78 17.18 1.55 0.25
N LEU A 79 17.30 2.85 0.51
CA LEU A 79 16.80 3.90 -0.39
C LEU A 79 17.43 3.80 -1.79
N LEU A 80 18.75 3.61 -1.85
CA LEU A 80 19.48 3.49 -3.12
C LEU A 80 19.13 2.20 -3.84
N THR A 81 19.13 1.07 -3.12
CA THR A 81 18.86 -0.26 -3.69
C THR A 81 17.47 -0.34 -4.34
N HIS A 82 16.46 0.26 -3.70
CA HIS A 82 15.07 0.17 -4.15
C HIS A 82 14.58 1.42 -4.88
N SER A 83 15.47 2.40 -5.16
CA SER A 83 15.12 3.67 -5.82
C SER A 83 13.97 4.38 -5.11
N ILE A 84 14.05 4.51 -3.78
CA ILE A 84 13.08 5.23 -2.95
C ILE A 84 13.61 6.64 -2.74
N GLN A 85 12.79 7.65 -3.05
CA GLN A 85 13.15 9.06 -2.91
C GLN A 85 12.89 9.54 -1.48
N PRO A 86 13.94 9.92 -0.71
CA PRO A 86 13.74 10.51 0.60
C PRO A 86 13.27 11.97 0.46
N ILE A 87 12.26 12.31 1.24
CA ILE A 87 11.72 13.65 1.40
C ILE A 87 12.06 14.13 2.81
N GLN A 88 12.88 15.20 2.88
CA GLN A 88 13.28 15.77 4.16
C GLN A 88 12.16 16.59 4.78
N GLN A 89 11.86 16.30 6.03
CA GLN A 89 11.01 17.12 6.88
C GLN A 89 11.74 17.43 8.20
N PHE A 90 12.01 18.71 8.44
CA PHE A 90 12.62 19.12 9.69
C PHE A 90 11.58 19.18 10.81
N ALA A 91 11.89 18.57 11.93
CA ALA A 91 11.09 18.68 13.14
C ALA A 91 11.35 20.03 13.85
N TYR A 92 10.73 21.12 13.35
CA TYR A 92 10.91 22.46 13.95
C TYR A 92 10.41 22.57 15.40
N THR A 93 9.54 21.70 15.83
CA THR A 93 9.01 21.64 17.19
C THR A 93 8.81 20.20 17.61
N ALA A 94 9.26 19.84 18.81
CA ALA A 94 8.98 18.53 19.38
C ALA A 94 7.45 18.29 19.42
N ARG A 95 7.01 17.12 18.91
CA ARG A 95 5.61 16.67 18.89
C ARG A 95 4.66 17.35 17.87
N LYS A 96 5.14 17.80 16.72
CA LYS A 96 4.23 18.20 15.64
C LYS A 96 4.36 17.23 14.46
N ASN A 97 3.21 16.83 13.89
CA ASN A 97 3.01 15.96 12.74
C ASN A 97 3.49 16.62 11.42
N SER A 98 4.75 17.11 11.40
CA SER A 98 5.28 17.81 10.22
C SER A 98 5.55 16.84 9.08
N THR A 99 5.97 15.63 9.39
CA THR A 99 6.20 14.55 8.41
C THR A 99 4.88 14.13 7.77
N ASP A 100 3.83 13.94 8.58
CA ASP A 100 2.50 13.55 8.10
C ASP A 100 1.90 14.61 7.19
N SER A 101 2.03 15.88 7.57
CA SER A 101 1.54 17.00 6.74
C SER A 101 2.22 17.06 5.38
N ALA A 102 3.53 16.82 5.30
CA ALA A 102 4.26 16.79 4.04
C ALA A 102 3.81 15.62 3.16
N MET A 103 3.63 14.44 3.74
CA MET A 103 3.15 13.26 3.03
C MET A 103 1.72 13.47 2.52
N ILE A 104 0.84 14.10 3.31
CA ILE A 104 -0.54 14.44 2.88
C ILE A 104 -0.54 15.42 1.72
N ILE A 105 0.24 16.50 1.78
CA ILE A 105 0.33 17.49 0.71
C ILE A 105 0.82 16.85 -0.58
N ASP A 106 1.91 16.09 -0.51
CA ASP A 106 2.50 15.42 -1.66
C ASP A 106 1.55 14.37 -2.26
N ALA A 107 0.82 13.62 -1.43
CA ALA A 107 -0.21 12.70 -1.89
C ALA A 107 -1.32 13.41 -2.67
N MET A 108 -1.75 14.59 -2.21
CA MET A 108 -2.75 15.39 -2.91
C MET A 108 -2.21 15.97 -4.22
N ASP A 109 -0.95 16.40 -4.26
CA ASP A 109 -0.30 16.85 -5.49
C ASP A 109 -0.24 15.70 -6.52
N LEU A 110 0.20 14.51 -6.10
CA LEU A 110 0.22 13.31 -6.95
C LEU A 110 -1.18 12.92 -7.44
N LEU A 111 -2.21 13.03 -6.59
CA LEU A 111 -3.60 12.80 -6.98
C LEU A 111 -4.02 13.72 -8.14
N HIS A 112 -3.66 15.01 -8.06
CA HIS A 112 -4.03 15.99 -9.06
C HIS A 112 -3.28 15.85 -10.39
N THR A 113 -2.15 15.14 -10.43
CA THR A 113 -1.49 14.79 -11.70
C THR A 113 -2.33 13.87 -12.56
N GLY A 114 -3.26 13.12 -11.97
CA GLY A 114 -4.15 12.18 -12.65
C GLY A 114 -3.47 10.90 -13.16
N THR A 115 -2.16 10.74 -12.97
CA THR A 115 -1.34 9.68 -13.58
C THR A 115 -1.36 8.35 -12.81
N PHE A 116 -1.88 8.34 -11.58
CA PHE A 116 -1.87 7.16 -10.72
C PHE A 116 -3.26 6.54 -10.63
N ASP A 117 -3.32 5.21 -10.67
CA ASP A 117 -4.54 4.42 -10.49
C ASP A 117 -4.80 4.13 -9.01
N GLY A 118 -3.74 4.12 -8.19
CA GLY A 118 -3.84 3.84 -6.77
C GLY A 118 -2.68 4.39 -5.95
N PHE A 119 -2.87 4.33 -4.63
CA PHE A 119 -1.93 4.78 -3.62
C PHE A 119 -1.68 3.67 -2.61
N CYS A 120 -0.40 3.44 -2.28
CA CYS A 120 0.02 2.61 -1.16
C CYS A 120 0.51 3.53 -0.04
N ILE A 121 -0.14 3.45 1.12
CA ILE A 121 0.21 4.25 2.32
C ILE A 121 0.83 3.29 3.33
N VAL A 122 2.10 3.52 3.66
CA VAL A 122 2.85 2.70 4.62
C VAL A 122 3.02 3.49 5.92
N SER A 123 2.10 3.30 6.84
CA SER A 123 2.09 3.90 8.18
C SER A 123 1.10 3.17 9.09
N SER A 124 1.29 3.29 10.41
CA SER A 124 0.35 2.83 11.43
C SER A 124 -0.38 4.00 12.12
N ASP A 125 -0.25 5.22 11.59
CA ASP A 125 -0.85 6.40 12.19
C ASP A 125 -2.27 6.65 11.67
N SER A 126 -3.18 6.93 12.61
CA SER A 126 -4.58 7.27 12.34
C SER A 126 -4.76 8.61 11.61
N ASP A 127 -3.76 9.49 11.63
CA ASP A 127 -3.82 10.80 11.00
C ASP A 127 -3.97 10.71 9.47
N PHE A 128 -3.56 9.57 8.89
CA PHE A 128 -3.75 9.27 7.46
C PHE A 128 -5.16 8.79 7.10
N THR A 129 -6.07 8.60 8.07
CA THR A 129 -7.47 8.17 7.82
C THR A 129 -8.17 9.08 6.81
N ARG A 130 -8.06 10.42 7.01
CA ARG A 130 -8.71 11.40 6.11
C ARG A 130 -8.07 11.40 4.73
N LEU A 131 -6.76 11.20 4.63
CA LEU A 131 -6.08 11.07 3.34
C LEU A 131 -6.59 9.85 2.58
N ALA A 132 -6.62 8.67 3.21
CA ALA A 132 -7.12 7.44 2.59
C ALA A 132 -8.56 7.61 2.08
N SER A 133 -9.46 8.16 2.91
CA SER A 133 -10.84 8.45 2.52
C SER A 133 -10.90 9.39 1.31
N ARG A 134 -10.10 10.47 1.31
CA ARG A 134 -10.09 11.46 0.23
C ARG A 134 -9.60 10.90 -1.10
N LEU A 135 -8.58 10.04 -1.08
CA LEU A 135 -8.08 9.36 -2.27
C LEU A 135 -9.15 8.44 -2.86
N ARG A 136 -9.86 7.67 -2.00
CA ARG A 136 -10.97 6.80 -2.42
C ARG A 136 -12.16 7.59 -2.98
N GLU A 137 -12.54 8.69 -2.34
CA GLU A 137 -13.57 9.62 -2.86
C GLU A 137 -13.24 10.13 -4.26
N SER A 138 -11.95 10.22 -4.59
CA SER A 138 -11.46 10.61 -5.92
C SER A 138 -11.36 9.42 -6.91
N GLY A 139 -11.90 8.25 -6.56
CA GLY A 139 -11.91 7.06 -7.38
C GLY A 139 -10.55 6.34 -7.46
N LYS A 140 -9.63 6.61 -6.54
CA LYS A 140 -8.33 5.95 -6.50
C LYS A 140 -8.36 4.76 -5.54
N ARG A 141 -7.70 3.66 -5.93
CA ARG A 141 -7.52 2.51 -5.05
C ARG A 141 -6.51 2.84 -3.95
N VAL A 142 -6.84 2.53 -2.71
CA VAL A 142 -5.95 2.77 -1.56
C VAL A 142 -5.63 1.45 -0.86
N VAL A 143 -4.33 1.12 -0.80
CA VAL A 143 -3.81 -0.03 -0.07
C VAL A 143 -2.99 0.47 1.12
N GLY A 144 -3.44 0.17 2.34
CA GLY A 144 -2.72 0.50 3.57
C GLY A 144 -1.75 -0.62 3.95
N PHE A 145 -0.60 -0.26 4.49
CA PHE A 145 0.38 -1.16 5.08
C PHE A 145 0.75 -0.62 6.45
N GLY A 146 0.54 -1.40 7.49
CA GLY A 146 0.85 -0.98 8.86
C GLY A 146 0.87 -2.14 9.84
N GLU A 147 1.23 -1.86 11.07
CA GLU A 147 1.28 -2.86 12.13
C GLU A 147 -0.14 -3.22 12.63
N GLN A 148 -0.26 -4.36 13.33
CA GLN A 148 -1.54 -4.80 13.93
C GLN A 148 -2.12 -3.81 14.94
N LYS A 149 -1.27 -2.95 15.52
CA LYS A 149 -1.71 -1.86 16.42
C LYS A 149 -2.38 -0.69 15.72
N THR A 150 -2.40 -0.69 14.36
CA THR A 150 -3.01 0.39 13.56
C THR A 150 -4.48 0.56 13.92
N PRO A 151 -4.93 1.78 14.21
CA PRO A 151 -6.33 2.03 14.58
C PRO A 151 -7.31 1.65 13.47
N ASP A 152 -8.43 1.00 13.86
CA ASP A 152 -9.49 0.56 12.95
C ASP A 152 -9.98 1.62 11.97
N PRO A 153 -10.15 2.92 12.33
CA PRO A 153 -10.57 3.94 11.38
C PRO A 153 -9.66 4.04 10.16
N PHE A 154 -8.34 3.91 10.31
CA PHE A 154 -7.43 3.94 9.17
C PHE A 154 -7.51 2.66 8.34
N VAL A 155 -7.59 1.50 8.99
CA VAL A 155 -7.77 0.21 8.31
C VAL A 155 -9.03 0.22 7.44
N GLN A 156 -10.16 0.70 7.98
CA GLN A 156 -11.45 0.80 7.28
C GLN A 156 -11.47 1.87 6.17
N ALA A 157 -10.63 2.89 6.28
CA ALA A 157 -10.51 3.92 5.24
C ALA A 157 -9.79 3.41 3.99
N CYS A 158 -9.05 2.31 4.05
CA CYS A 158 -8.38 1.69 2.92
C CYS A 158 -9.30 0.69 2.19
N ASP A 159 -9.09 0.46 0.89
CA ASP A 159 -9.78 -0.61 0.16
C ASP A 159 -9.23 -1.99 0.55
N GLN A 160 -7.93 -2.03 0.87
CA GLN A 160 -7.24 -3.20 1.41
C GLN A 160 -6.21 -2.74 2.44
N PHE A 161 -5.99 -3.56 3.46
CA PHE A 161 -4.97 -3.32 4.47
C PHE A 161 -4.12 -4.58 4.67
N VAL A 162 -2.81 -4.41 4.66
CA VAL A 162 -1.84 -5.50 4.82
C VAL A 162 -1.03 -5.24 6.09
N TYR A 163 -1.06 -6.19 7.01
CA TYR A 163 -0.29 -6.10 8.25
C TYR A 163 1.17 -6.45 8.03
N THR A 164 2.07 -5.55 8.43
CA THR A 164 3.51 -5.63 8.14
C THR A 164 4.25 -6.72 8.93
N GLU A 165 3.64 -7.27 9.98
CA GLU A 165 4.19 -8.38 10.75
C GLU A 165 4.46 -9.63 9.91
N ILE A 166 3.70 -9.84 8.85
CA ILE A 166 3.92 -10.98 7.93
C ILE A 166 5.26 -10.91 7.20
N PHE A 167 5.86 -9.72 7.12
CA PHE A 167 7.13 -9.49 6.46
C PHE A 167 8.34 -9.66 7.38
N ARG A 168 8.12 -9.70 8.69
CA ARG A 168 9.17 -10.00 9.66
C ARG A 168 9.41 -11.50 9.64
N ALA A 169 10.62 -11.94 9.25
CA ALA A 169 10.99 -13.36 9.27
C ALA A 169 10.76 -13.92 10.67
N SER A 170 9.94 -14.97 10.78
CA SER A 170 9.84 -15.74 12.00
C SER A 170 11.21 -16.35 12.27
N PRO A 171 11.78 -16.25 13.48
CA PRO A 171 13.11 -16.83 13.78
C PRO A 171 13.17 -18.36 13.75
N ASP A 172 12.10 -19.07 13.39
CA ASP A 172 11.95 -20.52 13.60
C ASP A 172 11.95 -21.42 12.36
N CYS A 173 12.53 -21.00 11.21
CA CYS A 173 12.60 -21.88 10.04
C CYS A 173 14.01 -22.25 9.57
N THR A 174 15.03 -22.24 10.44
CA THR A 174 16.38 -22.68 10.08
C THR A 174 16.95 -23.71 11.06
N ASN A 175 16.24 -24.82 11.37
CA ASN A 175 16.89 -25.97 12.02
C ASN A 175 16.07 -27.27 11.93
N GLU A 176 15.76 -27.74 10.74
CA GLU A 176 15.44 -29.17 10.57
C GLU A 176 15.81 -29.69 9.18
N LEU A 177 17.09 -29.62 8.82
CA LEU A 177 17.64 -30.45 7.76
C LEU A 177 19.15 -30.63 8.01
N GLY A 178 19.50 -31.68 8.75
CA GLY A 178 20.90 -32.08 8.76
C GLY A 178 21.40 -32.81 9.99
N ALA A 179 20.85 -33.97 10.31
CA ALA A 179 21.61 -34.97 11.06
C ALA A 179 21.00 -36.35 10.85
N THR A 180 21.11 -36.92 9.65
CA THR A 180 21.19 -38.36 9.52
C THR A 180 22.65 -38.69 9.24
N GLY A 181 23.39 -38.85 10.33
CA GLY A 181 24.71 -39.45 10.33
C GLY A 181 24.61 -40.91 9.90
N PHE A 182 25.16 -41.21 8.74
CA PHE A 182 25.36 -42.57 8.30
C PHE A 182 26.66 -43.04 8.90
N ASP A 183 26.56 -43.76 10.03
CA ASP A 183 27.66 -44.51 10.63
C ASP A 183 28.02 -45.70 9.72
N ARG A 184 29.22 -45.71 9.17
CA ARG A 184 29.89 -46.85 8.54
C ARG A 184 31.19 -47.16 9.29
N SER A 185 31.05 -47.83 10.40
CA SER A 185 32.14 -48.60 10.96
C SER A 185 31.67 -50.04 11.15
N GLN A 186 31.98 -50.90 10.19
CA GLN A 186 32.28 -52.31 10.39
C GLN A 186 32.82 -52.92 9.08
N LYS A 187 34.10 -53.03 8.94
CA LYS A 187 34.99 -54.20 8.75
C LYS A 187 36.35 -53.71 8.35
#